data_0c6bbc7895d0dd398b96590f154d7088
#
_entry.id   0c6bbc7895d0dd398b96590f154d7088
#
_cell.length_a   1.000
_cell.length_b   1.000
_cell.length_c   1.000
_cell.angle_alpha   90.00
_cell.angle_beta   90.00
_cell.angle_gamma   90.00
#
_symmetry.space_group_name_H-M   'P 1'
#
loop_
_entity.id
_entity.type
_entity.pdbx_description
1 polymer ?
#
loop_
_entity_poly.entity_id
_entity_poly.type
_entity_poly.pdbx_seq_one_letter_code
_entity_poly.pdbx_strand_id
1 'polypeptide(L)'
;MEKHFLIDTVDLMKILRLLALLCAFILAGCASQTPKVSADKAAKTDTRIAADTSRTLDLTHPPRDMWDRIRRGFAIPNLHSERVDYWTNYYASHPEAVHRMSQRASRYLYHIVDEIEQRNLPTELALLPFVESAYNPEAYSRAHASGLWQFIPSTGTHFKLTQDFWADQRRDPVASTDAALNYLSYLYDFQGDWYLALASYNWGEGSVRRAMEKNEKAEREVDYLSLSMPDETRNYVPKLQAIKNIVSNPEKYGVNLPKVNNTPYFATVRKNLDIDISVAAELAEISVEEFKALNAAHNRPTIPAHRAELNIPTEKVAIFQANLDAYTGKLSNWKTYQPKQGETYLSIAQRHGITVAQLRSINGLSARQSKAQQHALLVPSTSLGEGSIQLASLNHTSTAQQTTPSKTLQRRTTVRTHTVKRGDTLFAIAKRYDTSVAELRKLNNLKSNNLTLGARLRVPGSAIRG
;
A
#
# COMPACT_ATOMS: atom_id res chain seq x y z
N MET A 1 4.53 4.29 70.77
CA MET A 1 5.62 5.29 70.87
C MET A 1 5.63 6.11 69.59
N GLU A 2 4.76 7.14 69.52
CA GLU A 2 4.73 8.08 68.39
C GLU A 2 5.71 9.20 68.66
N LYS A 3 6.67 9.42 67.78
CA LYS A 3 7.55 10.57 67.76
C LYS A 3 6.98 11.63 66.84
N HIS A 4 6.30 12.64 67.41
CA HIS A 4 5.97 13.89 66.76
C HIS A 4 7.24 14.66 66.43
N PHE A 5 7.51 14.89 65.13
CA PHE A 5 8.55 15.80 64.66
C PHE A 5 7.94 17.21 64.61
N LEU A 6 8.19 18.02 65.66
CA LEU A 6 7.89 19.44 65.69
C LEU A 6 9.00 20.15 64.87
N ILE A 7 8.64 20.62 63.68
CA ILE A 7 9.49 21.53 62.91
C ILE A 7 9.35 22.91 63.55
N ASP A 8 10.48 23.46 64.03
CA ASP A 8 10.53 24.76 64.69
C ASP A 8 10.14 25.89 63.72
N THR A 9 9.25 26.78 64.14
CA THR A 9 8.69 27.89 63.34
C THR A 9 9.76 28.83 62.79
N VAL A 10 10.93 28.89 63.45
CA VAL A 10 12.12 29.66 63.04
C VAL A 10 12.75 29.10 61.79
N ASP A 11 12.79 27.77 61.64
CA ASP A 11 13.37 27.10 60.45
C ASP A 11 12.44 27.18 59.26
N LEU A 12 11.13 27.14 59.44
CA LEU A 12 10.14 27.35 58.38
C LEU A 12 10.24 28.74 57.75
N MET A 13 10.45 29.79 58.61
CA MET A 13 10.66 31.16 58.12
C MET A 13 11.98 31.35 57.38
N LYS A 14 13.04 30.66 57.73
CA LYS A 14 14.31 30.66 56.97
C LYS A 14 14.16 30.01 55.62
N ILE A 15 13.46 28.89 55.55
CA ILE A 15 13.18 28.18 54.28
C ILE A 15 12.30 29.04 53.35
N LEU A 16 11.27 29.71 53.89
CA LEU A 16 10.41 30.63 53.09
C LEU A 16 11.19 31.84 52.56
N ARG A 17 12.13 32.40 53.33
CA ARG A 17 13.01 33.50 52.87
C ARG A 17 14.01 33.05 51.81
N LEU A 18 14.55 31.85 51.93
CA LEU A 18 15.44 31.24 50.87
C LEU A 18 14.68 31.00 49.57
N LEU A 19 13.43 30.48 49.63
CA LEU A 19 12.57 30.29 48.48
C LEU A 19 12.19 31.60 47.82
N ALA A 20 11.87 32.65 48.58
CA ALA A 20 11.57 33.97 48.03
C ALA A 20 12.78 34.64 47.37
N LEU A 21 14.01 34.44 47.89
CA LEU A 21 15.24 34.89 47.25
C LEU A 21 15.55 34.11 45.97
N LEU A 22 15.28 32.80 45.92
CA LEU A 22 15.45 31.97 44.73
C LEU A 22 14.47 32.38 43.63
N CYS A 23 13.21 32.69 43.95
CA CYS A 23 12.24 33.19 42.98
C CYS A 23 12.57 34.59 42.43
N ALA A 24 13.20 35.47 43.26
CA ALA A 24 13.65 36.79 42.79
C ALA A 24 14.83 36.70 41.79
N PHE A 25 15.70 35.69 41.90
CA PHE A 25 16.77 35.47 40.94
C PHE A 25 16.30 34.87 39.60
N ILE A 26 15.17 34.18 39.59
CA ILE A 26 14.60 33.62 38.36
C ILE A 26 13.89 34.72 37.52
N LEU A 27 13.46 35.83 38.13
CA LEU A 27 12.80 36.92 37.43
C LEU A 27 13.74 38.02 36.89
N ALA A 28 15.03 38.00 37.25
CA ALA A 28 16.03 38.98 36.83
C ALA A 28 16.91 38.51 35.64
N GLY A 29 16.67 37.31 35.09
CA GLY A 29 17.56 36.66 34.13
C GLY A 29 17.09 36.66 32.65
N CYS A 30 16.09 37.48 32.24
CA CYS A 30 15.66 37.59 30.84
C CYS A 30 15.79 38.96 30.25
N ALA A 31 16.97 39.56 30.33
CA ALA A 31 17.38 40.59 29.40
C ALA A 31 18.45 40.00 28.48
N SER A 32 18.05 39.11 27.55
CA SER A 32 18.94 38.60 26.49
C SER A 32 19.22 39.75 25.53
N GLN A 33 20.48 40.16 25.51
CA GLN A 33 21.05 40.93 24.41
C GLN A 33 20.87 40.13 23.12
N THR A 34 19.99 40.58 22.24
CA THR A 34 19.93 40.11 20.87
C THR A 34 21.27 40.42 20.17
N PRO A 35 22.00 39.44 19.64
CA PRO A 35 23.11 39.77 18.76
C PRO A 35 22.53 40.46 17.53
N LYS A 36 23.01 41.65 17.21
CA LYS A 36 22.75 42.29 15.92
C LYS A 36 23.43 41.43 14.85
N VAL A 37 22.73 40.44 14.34
CA VAL A 37 23.06 39.79 13.08
C VAL A 37 22.73 40.82 11.98
N SER A 38 23.73 41.21 11.22
CA SER A 38 23.57 42.13 10.10
C SER A 38 22.52 41.58 9.13
N ALA A 39 21.41 42.30 9.03
CA ALA A 39 20.21 41.95 8.29
C ALA A 39 20.33 41.92 6.76
N ASP A 40 21.55 42.13 6.19
CA ASP A 40 21.69 42.33 4.76
C ASP A 40 22.09 41.13 3.91
N LYS A 41 22.34 39.94 4.50
CA LYS A 41 22.58 38.71 3.72
C LYS A 41 21.50 37.62 3.79
N ALA A 42 20.66 37.65 4.81
CA ALA A 42 19.57 36.66 4.98
C ALA A 42 18.31 36.99 4.16
N ALA A 43 18.06 38.27 3.89
CA ALA A 43 16.83 38.71 3.23
C ALA A 43 16.74 38.45 1.70
N LYS A 44 17.85 38.06 1.05
CA LYS A 44 17.80 37.77 -0.40
C LYS A 44 17.54 36.33 -0.78
N THR A 45 17.67 35.40 0.16
CA THR A 45 17.43 33.96 -0.11
C THR A 45 15.98 33.57 0.20
N ASP A 46 15.38 34.21 1.19
CA ASP A 46 14.02 33.87 1.66
C ASP A 46 12.90 34.36 0.74
N THR A 47 13.11 35.45 0.02
CA THR A 47 12.08 36.02 -0.87
C THR A 47 11.89 35.22 -2.17
N ARG A 48 12.88 34.45 -2.61
CA ARG A 48 12.74 33.59 -3.81
C ARG A 48 12.04 32.28 -3.50
N ILE A 49 12.21 31.73 -2.29
CA ILE A 49 11.55 30.52 -1.85
C ILE A 49 10.07 30.79 -1.58
N ALA A 50 9.74 31.93 -0.96
CA ALA A 50 8.36 32.33 -0.66
C ALA A 50 7.53 32.64 -1.91
N ALA A 51 8.13 33.17 -2.96
CA ALA A 51 7.41 33.52 -4.20
C ALA A 51 6.99 32.29 -5.03
N ASP A 52 7.71 31.17 -4.91
CA ASP A 52 7.45 29.96 -5.70
C ASP A 52 6.47 28.99 -4.99
N THR A 53 6.26 29.18 -3.68
CA THR A 53 5.32 28.37 -2.87
C THR A 53 3.97 29.05 -2.63
N SER A 54 3.84 30.37 -2.86
CA SER A 54 2.61 31.10 -2.64
C SER A 54 1.65 31.02 -3.86
N ARG A 55 1.20 29.82 -4.20
CA ARG A 55 -0.12 29.69 -4.85
C ARG A 55 -1.16 30.08 -3.80
N THR A 56 -1.98 31.07 -4.11
CA THR A 56 -3.18 31.35 -3.34
C THR A 56 -4.07 30.13 -3.44
N LEU A 57 -3.97 29.23 -2.45
CA LEU A 57 -4.85 28.08 -2.37
C LEU A 57 -6.24 28.59 -1.98
N ASP A 58 -7.21 28.40 -2.86
CA ASP A 58 -8.60 28.66 -2.51
C ASP A 58 -9.06 27.58 -1.52
N LEU A 59 -8.96 27.88 -0.24
CA LEU A 59 -9.42 27.03 0.86
C LEU A 59 -10.92 27.20 1.13
N THR A 60 -11.60 28.08 0.40
CA THR A 60 -13.05 28.33 0.56
C THR A 60 -13.91 27.26 -0.09
N HIS A 61 -13.37 26.50 -1.03
CA HIS A 61 -14.04 25.40 -1.69
C HIS A 61 -13.37 24.05 -1.37
N PRO A 62 -14.16 22.96 -1.23
CA PRO A 62 -13.58 21.63 -1.06
C PRO A 62 -12.73 21.23 -2.28
N PRO A 63 -11.71 20.35 -2.10
CA PRO A 63 -10.91 19.86 -3.22
C PRO A 63 -11.78 19.21 -4.30
N ARG A 64 -11.53 19.55 -5.57
CA ARG A 64 -12.30 19.06 -6.74
C ARG A 64 -12.09 17.55 -6.97
N ASP A 65 -10.87 17.09 -6.73
CA ASP A 65 -10.42 15.71 -6.86
C ASP A 65 -9.18 15.46 -5.98
N MET A 66 -8.65 14.23 -5.99
CA MET A 66 -7.46 13.89 -5.20
C MET A 66 -6.20 14.67 -5.61
N TRP A 67 -6.03 14.98 -6.90
CA TRP A 67 -4.88 15.75 -7.36
C TRP A 67 -4.92 17.19 -6.86
N ASP A 68 -6.13 17.78 -6.82
CA ASP A 68 -6.33 19.11 -6.23
C ASP A 68 -6.04 19.09 -4.72
N ARG A 69 -6.51 18.05 -3.98
CA ARG A 69 -6.22 17.85 -2.56
C ARG A 69 -4.71 17.74 -2.30
N ILE A 70 -3.99 16.94 -3.07
CA ILE A 70 -2.54 16.77 -2.98
C ILE A 70 -1.82 18.10 -3.24
N ARG A 71 -2.17 18.83 -4.31
CA ARG A 71 -1.55 20.12 -4.63
C ARG A 71 -1.72 21.17 -3.54
N ARG A 72 -2.85 21.16 -2.84
CA ARG A 72 -3.14 22.10 -1.75
C ARG A 72 -2.27 21.88 -0.51
N GLY A 73 -1.83 20.65 -0.28
CA GLY A 73 -1.01 20.30 0.87
C GLY A 73 0.50 20.26 0.59
N PHE A 74 0.98 20.73 -0.56
CA PHE A 74 2.40 20.82 -0.84
C PHE A 74 3.09 21.81 0.10
N ALA A 75 4.12 21.35 0.82
CA ALA A 75 4.85 22.11 1.81
C ALA A 75 6.38 21.92 1.75
N ILE A 76 6.87 20.90 1.03
CA ILE A 76 8.31 20.72 0.81
C ILE A 76 8.77 21.80 -0.20
N PRO A 77 9.82 22.60 0.08
CA PRO A 77 10.36 23.58 -0.87
C PRO A 77 10.65 22.95 -2.23
N ASN A 78 10.63 23.75 -3.30
CA ASN A 78 10.98 23.24 -4.63
C ASN A 78 12.49 23.13 -4.80
N LEU A 79 12.95 21.94 -5.17
CA LEU A 79 14.35 21.73 -5.55
C LEU A 79 14.57 22.16 -7.00
N HIS A 80 15.59 23.00 -7.23
CA HIS A 80 16.01 23.43 -8.56
C HIS A 80 17.39 22.88 -8.87
N SER A 81 17.51 22.03 -9.89
CA SER A 81 18.78 21.47 -10.35
C SER A 81 18.62 20.87 -11.75
N GLU A 82 19.73 20.72 -12.47
CA GLU A 82 19.75 20.05 -13.79
C GLU A 82 19.17 18.63 -13.73
N ARG A 83 19.30 17.93 -12.58
CA ARG A 83 18.71 16.59 -12.38
C ARG A 83 17.19 16.64 -12.29
N VAL A 84 16.63 17.68 -11.70
CA VAL A 84 15.17 17.89 -11.67
C VAL A 84 14.65 18.11 -13.08
N ASP A 85 15.33 18.95 -13.87
CA ASP A 85 14.95 19.22 -15.25
C ASP A 85 15.05 17.95 -16.11
N TYR A 86 16.13 17.19 -15.95
CA TYR A 86 16.31 15.90 -16.62
C TYR A 86 15.15 14.93 -16.31
N TRP A 87 14.81 14.73 -15.03
CA TRP A 87 13.75 13.80 -14.64
C TRP A 87 12.36 14.32 -15.03
N THR A 88 12.12 15.64 -14.96
CA THR A 88 10.86 16.23 -15.40
C THR A 88 10.65 15.98 -16.90
N ASN A 89 11.67 16.21 -17.72
CA ASN A 89 11.63 15.94 -19.15
C ASN A 89 11.49 14.42 -19.44
N TYR A 90 12.16 13.57 -18.66
CA TYR A 90 12.04 12.12 -18.79
C TYR A 90 10.59 11.65 -18.58
N TYR A 91 9.94 12.06 -17.49
CA TYR A 91 8.55 11.68 -17.23
C TYR A 91 7.58 12.32 -18.23
N ALA A 92 7.80 13.56 -18.62
CA ALA A 92 7.00 14.25 -19.63
C ALA A 92 7.08 13.58 -21.01
N SER A 93 8.23 13.02 -21.37
CA SER A 93 8.41 12.26 -22.63
C SER A 93 7.82 10.82 -22.56
N HIS A 94 7.34 10.38 -21.37
CA HIS A 94 6.71 9.07 -21.17
C HIS A 94 5.30 9.20 -20.53
N PRO A 95 4.38 10.00 -21.13
CA PRO A 95 3.09 10.33 -20.50
C PRO A 95 2.24 9.10 -20.22
N GLU A 96 2.30 8.07 -21.07
CA GLU A 96 1.59 6.81 -20.86
C GLU A 96 2.09 6.04 -19.63
N ALA A 97 3.39 6.13 -19.31
CA ALA A 97 3.92 5.52 -18.10
C ALA A 97 3.42 6.24 -16.85
N VAL A 98 3.42 7.58 -16.88
CA VAL A 98 2.85 8.41 -15.78
C VAL A 98 1.36 8.13 -15.62
N HIS A 99 0.61 8.04 -16.72
CA HIS A 99 -0.82 7.71 -16.69
C HIS A 99 -1.08 6.34 -16.03
N ARG A 100 -0.33 5.29 -16.43
CA ARG A 100 -0.47 3.95 -15.82
C ARG A 100 -0.09 3.94 -14.32
N MET A 101 0.95 4.67 -13.92
CA MET A 101 1.29 4.82 -12.50
C MET A 101 0.16 5.51 -11.74
N SER A 102 -0.41 6.58 -12.30
CA SER A 102 -1.52 7.34 -11.71
C SER A 102 -2.82 6.51 -11.62
N GLN A 103 -3.08 5.63 -12.60
CA GLN A 103 -4.19 4.68 -12.53
C GLN A 103 -4.02 3.67 -11.37
N ARG A 104 -2.79 3.16 -11.14
CA ARG A 104 -2.53 2.30 -9.98
C ARG A 104 -2.68 3.07 -8.67
N ALA A 105 -2.17 4.29 -8.63
CA ALA A 105 -2.23 5.18 -7.46
C ALA A 105 -3.68 5.48 -7.03
N SER A 106 -4.64 5.55 -7.97
CA SER A 106 -6.02 5.91 -7.68
C SER A 106 -6.70 5.05 -6.61
N ARG A 107 -6.24 3.80 -6.43
CA ARG A 107 -6.74 2.89 -5.39
C ARG A 107 -6.33 3.29 -3.98
N TYR A 108 -5.18 3.96 -3.84
CA TYR A 108 -4.51 4.17 -2.55
C TYR A 108 -4.44 5.63 -2.13
N LEU A 109 -4.50 6.55 -3.10
CA LEU A 109 -4.25 7.99 -2.86
C LEU A 109 -5.12 8.57 -1.74
N TYR A 110 -6.42 8.24 -1.71
CA TYR A 110 -7.28 8.76 -0.66
C TYR A 110 -6.79 8.36 0.73
N HIS A 111 -6.54 7.07 0.94
CA HIS A 111 -6.03 6.56 2.23
C HIS A 111 -4.67 7.17 2.58
N ILE A 112 -3.73 7.23 1.63
CA ILE A 112 -2.38 7.77 1.88
C ILE A 112 -2.44 9.25 2.23
N VAL A 113 -3.21 10.05 1.48
CA VAL A 113 -3.32 11.49 1.72
C VAL A 113 -4.04 11.78 3.03
N ASP A 114 -5.08 11.01 3.35
CA ASP A 114 -5.80 11.13 4.62
C ASP A 114 -4.87 10.88 5.82
N GLU A 115 -4.05 9.83 5.78
CA GLU A 115 -3.05 9.50 6.79
C GLU A 115 -1.92 10.56 6.89
N ILE A 116 -1.53 11.17 5.76
CA ILE A 116 -0.56 12.27 5.72
C ILE A 116 -1.12 13.51 6.41
N GLU A 117 -2.35 13.90 6.08
CA GLU A 117 -2.99 15.09 6.65
C GLU A 117 -3.26 14.93 8.14
N GLN A 118 -3.69 13.74 8.60
CA GLN A 118 -3.88 13.47 10.04
C GLN A 118 -2.59 13.62 10.85
N ARG A 119 -1.42 13.45 10.24
CA ARG A 119 -0.10 13.64 10.86
C ARG A 119 0.49 15.02 10.62
N ASN A 120 -0.23 15.92 9.94
CA ASN A 120 0.25 17.24 9.50
C ASN A 120 1.55 17.17 8.69
N LEU A 121 1.68 16.16 7.83
CA LEU A 121 2.84 15.97 6.96
C LEU A 121 2.60 16.60 5.57
N PRO A 122 3.67 16.93 4.83
CA PRO A 122 3.57 17.42 3.45
C PRO A 122 2.94 16.39 2.51
N THR A 123 1.98 16.80 1.70
CA THR A 123 1.29 15.88 0.78
C THR A 123 2.15 15.40 -0.39
N GLU A 124 3.33 16.00 -0.62
CA GLU A 124 4.34 15.45 -1.53
C GLU A 124 4.72 14.01 -1.19
N LEU A 125 4.60 13.62 0.08
CA LEU A 125 4.90 12.25 0.51
C LEU A 125 3.97 11.22 -0.14
N ALA A 126 2.77 11.61 -0.57
CA ALA A 126 1.91 10.76 -1.39
C ALA A 126 2.48 10.48 -2.79
N LEU A 127 3.48 11.24 -3.22
CA LEU A 127 4.16 11.04 -4.50
C LEU A 127 5.36 10.08 -4.42
N LEU A 128 5.81 9.70 -3.22
CA LEU A 128 6.95 8.78 -3.05
C LEU A 128 6.72 7.40 -3.70
N PRO A 129 5.56 6.75 -3.59
CA PRO A 129 5.34 5.47 -4.24
C PRO A 129 5.44 5.51 -5.78
N PHE A 130 5.33 6.68 -6.43
CA PHE A 130 5.66 6.82 -7.85
C PHE A 130 7.14 6.54 -8.13
N VAL A 131 8.02 7.00 -7.24
CA VAL A 131 9.47 6.84 -7.35
C VAL A 131 9.92 5.46 -6.88
N GLU A 132 9.31 4.94 -5.81
CA GLU A 132 9.67 3.68 -5.17
C GLU A 132 9.22 2.45 -5.99
N SER A 133 7.95 2.39 -6.34
CA SER A 133 7.34 1.19 -6.90
C SER A 133 6.50 1.44 -8.15
N ALA A 134 6.46 2.68 -8.64
CA ALA A 134 5.46 3.08 -9.62
C ALA A 134 4.03 2.75 -9.17
N TYR A 135 3.75 2.84 -7.87
CA TYR A 135 2.50 2.45 -7.23
C TYR A 135 2.10 0.98 -7.45
N ASN A 136 3.08 0.09 -7.57
CA ASN A 136 2.83 -1.36 -7.65
C ASN A 136 2.97 -2.00 -6.26
N PRO A 137 1.88 -2.49 -5.63
CA PRO A 137 1.93 -3.11 -4.31
C PRO A 137 2.69 -4.45 -4.28
N GLU A 138 2.85 -5.10 -5.44
CA GLU A 138 3.60 -6.35 -5.58
C GLU A 138 5.07 -6.12 -5.99
N ALA A 139 5.54 -4.87 -6.05
CA ALA A 139 6.92 -4.57 -6.42
C ALA A 139 7.91 -5.23 -5.45
N TYR A 140 8.95 -5.83 -6.04
CA TYR A 140 10.02 -6.51 -5.30
C TYR A 140 11.37 -6.23 -5.94
N SER A 141 12.30 -5.63 -5.19
CA SER A 141 13.61 -5.21 -5.69
C SER A 141 14.69 -6.28 -5.49
N ARG A 142 15.86 -6.09 -6.12
CA ARG A 142 17.05 -6.94 -5.91
C ARG A 142 17.57 -6.88 -4.48
N ALA A 143 17.35 -5.79 -3.77
CA ALA A 143 17.66 -5.61 -2.35
C ALA A 143 16.58 -6.19 -1.43
N HIS A 144 15.62 -6.96 -1.97
CA HIS A 144 14.47 -7.52 -1.25
C HIS A 144 13.51 -6.48 -0.66
N ALA A 145 13.57 -5.22 -1.13
CA ALA A 145 12.57 -4.24 -0.79
C ALA A 145 11.23 -4.60 -1.44
N SER A 146 10.10 -4.35 -0.75
CA SER A 146 8.80 -4.85 -1.16
C SER A 146 7.68 -3.82 -0.92
N GLY A 147 6.66 -3.86 -1.79
CA GLY A 147 5.43 -3.09 -1.66
C GLY A 147 5.50 -1.67 -2.22
N LEU A 148 4.46 -0.89 -1.95
CA LEU A 148 4.33 0.50 -2.42
C LEU A 148 5.51 1.37 -1.98
N TRP A 149 5.95 1.19 -0.74
CA TRP A 149 6.93 1.99 -0.02
C TRP A 149 8.34 1.40 -0.02
N GLN A 150 8.54 0.24 -0.67
CA GLN A 150 9.83 -0.44 -0.83
C GLN A 150 10.61 -0.65 0.48
N PHE A 151 9.94 -1.09 1.53
CA PHE A 151 10.61 -1.48 2.76
C PHE A 151 11.54 -2.68 2.53
N ILE A 152 12.82 -2.58 2.92
CA ILE A 152 13.70 -3.74 3.07
C ILE A 152 13.29 -4.57 4.30
N PRO A 153 13.61 -5.88 4.36
CA PRO A 153 13.13 -6.76 5.43
C PRO A 153 13.41 -6.24 6.85
N SER A 154 14.62 -5.76 7.12
CA SER A 154 15.02 -5.28 8.44
C SER A 154 14.24 -4.03 8.86
N THR A 155 14.10 -3.05 7.96
CA THR A 155 13.34 -1.82 8.23
C THR A 155 11.85 -2.15 8.42
N GLY A 156 11.29 -3.04 7.59
CA GLY A 156 9.92 -3.51 7.79
C GLY A 156 9.71 -4.13 9.18
N THR A 157 10.62 -4.99 9.62
CA THR A 157 10.55 -5.59 10.95
C THR A 157 10.67 -4.54 12.07
N HIS A 158 11.56 -3.54 11.91
CA HIS A 158 11.71 -2.44 12.87
C HIS A 158 10.39 -1.67 13.06
N PHE A 159 9.65 -1.44 11.95
CA PHE A 159 8.33 -0.80 11.97
C PHE A 159 7.18 -1.81 12.13
N LYS A 160 7.44 -2.99 12.68
CA LYS A 160 6.44 -4.02 13.04
C LYS A 160 5.64 -4.58 11.86
N LEU A 161 6.13 -4.46 10.63
CA LEU A 161 5.53 -5.11 9.46
C LEU A 161 5.87 -6.60 9.48
N THR A 162 4.87 -7.42 9.74
CA THR A 162 5.01 -8.88 9.80
C THR A 162 5.42 -9.45 8.45
N GLN A 163 6.40 -10.35 8.46
CA GLN A 163 6.90 -11.05 7.28
C GLN A 163 6.96 -12.55 7.64
N ASP A 164 5.92 -13.28 7.29
CA ASP A 164 5.80 -14.70 7.64
C ASP A 164 5.30 -15.57 6.47
N PHE A 165 5.00 -16.82 6.75
CA PHE A 165 4.47 -17.76 5.76
C PHE A 165 3.18 -17.26 5.08
N TRP A 166 2.29 -16.61 5.84
CA TRP A 166 0.97 -16.20 5.37
C TRP A 166 0.97 -14.84 4.71
N ALA A 167 1.77 -13.92 5.22
CA ALA A 167 1.73 -12.54 4.77
C ALA A 167 3.10 -11.84 4.84
N ASP A 168 3.25 -10.84 3.99
CA ASP A 168 4.29 -9.84 4.03
C ASP A 168 3.63 -8.45 4.06
N GLN A 169 3.52 -7.87 5.26
CA GLN A 169 2.83 -6.59 5.47
C GLN A 169 3.55 -5.38 4.86
N ARG A 170 4.77 -5.54 4.35
CA ARG A 170 5.42 -4.50 3.54
C ARG A 170 4.63 -4.21 2.25
N ARG A 171 3.78 -5.16 1.81
CA ARG A 171 2.89 -5.04 0.66
C ARG A 171 1.46 -4.65 1.03
N ASP A 172 1.12 -4.66 2.32
CA ASP A 172 -0.17 -4.21 2.80
C ASP A 172 -0.28 -2.69 2.61
N PRO A 173 -1.26 -2.17 1.86
CA PRO A 173 -1.34 -0.73 1.59
C PRO A 173 -1.64 0.09 2.85
N VAL A 174 -2.34 -0.47 3.84
CA VAL A 174 -2.68 0.22 5.10
C VAL A 174 -1.49 0.19 6.05
N ALA A 175 -1.03 -1.02 6.41
CA ALA A 175 0.05 -1.18 7.38
C ALA A 175 1.37 -0.56 6.90
N SER A 176 1.72 -0.70 5.61
CA SER A 176 2.96 -0.13 5.08
C SER A 176 2.89 1.39 4.95
N THR A 177 1.71 1.98 4.73
CA THR A 177 1.54 3.44 4.73
C THR A 177 1.75 4.00 6.13
N ASP A 178 1.12 3.43 7.16
CA ASP A 178 1.34 3.83 8.54
C ASP A 178 2.84 3.76 8.91
N ALA A 179 3.49 2.64 8.62
CA ALA A 179 4.91 2.46 8.87
C ALA A 179 5.79 3.49 8.12
N ALA A 180 5.49 3.77 6.85
CA ALA A 180 6.27 4.71 6.04
C ALA A 180 6.15 6.14 6.54
N LEU A 181 4.96 6.58 6.89
CA LEU A 181 4.74 7.92 7.41
C LEU A 181 5.35 8.10 8.81
N ASN A 182 5.28 7.09 9.66
CA ASN A 182 5.98 7.10 10.95
C ASN A 182 7.50 7.16 10.78
N TYR A 183 8.07 6.44 9.80
CA TYR A 183 9.49 6.49 9.50
C TYR A 183 9.90 7.85 8.91
N LEU A 184 9.13 8.40 7.99
CA LEU A 184 9.40 9.72 7.39
C LEU A 184 9.31 10.84 8.42
N SER A 185 8.34 10.79 9.36
CA SER A 185 8.27 11.73 10.49
C SER A 185 9.53 11.65 11.35
N TYR A 186 9.92 10.44 11.75
CA TYR A 186 11.16 10.24 12.51
C TYR A 186 12.39 10.80 11.78
N LEU A 187 12.50 10.55 10.47
CA LEU A 187 13.63 11.04 9.67
C LEU A 187 13.65 12.57 9.57
N TYR A 188 12.48 13.19 9.45
CA TYR A 188 12.39 14.64 9.46
C TYR A 188 12.79 15.24 10.81
N ASP A 189 12.28 14.69 11.91
CA ASP A 189 12.67 15.11 13.25
C ASP A 189 14.17 14.94 13.50
N PHE A 190 14.77 13.88 12.93
CA PHE A 190 16.20 13.58 13.07
C PHE A 190 17.10 14.49 12.22
N GLN A 191 16.68 14.84 11.00
CA GLN A 191 17.49 15.61 10.05
C GLN A 191 17.22 17.12 10.08
N GLY A 192 16.00 17.53 10.46
CA GLY A 192 15.54 18.92 10.44
C GLY A 192 15.30 19.48 9.03
N ASP A 193 15.45 18.66 7.99
CA ASP A 193 15.30 19.04 6.58
C ASP A 193 14.67 17.91 5.77
N TRP A 194 13.68 18.24 4.92
CA TRP A 194 12.96 17.22 4.14
C TRP A 194 13.83 16.55 3.08
N TYR A 195 14.76 17.25 2.46
CA TYR A 195 15.62 16.64 1.45
C TYR A 195 16.59 15.63 2.06
N LEU A 196 17.14 15.96 3.24
CA LEU A 196 17.99 15.05 4.01
C LEU A 196 17.17 13.87 4.62
N ALA A 197 15.93 14.11 5.03
CA ALA A 197 15.01 13.06 5.48
C ALA A 197 14.70 12.08 4.33
N LEU A 198 14.39 12.58 3.14
CA LEU A 198 14.15 11.78 1.95
C LEU A 198 15.40 11.02 1.48
N ALA A 199 16.58 11.66 1.54
CA ALA A 199 17.85 10.98 1.30
C ALA A 199 18.09 9.86 2.31
N SER A 200 17.73 10.09 3.59
CA SER A 200 17.83 9.11 4.67
C SER A 200 16.86 7.94 4.48
N TYR A 201 15.66 8.17 3.99
CA TYR A 201 14.71 7.13 3.63
C TYR A 201 15.28 6.17 2.59
N ASN A 202 15.93 6.71 1.56
CA ASN A 202 16.51 5.93 0.45
C ASN A 202 17.84 5.25 0.80
N TRP A 203 18.74 5.95 1.52
CA TRP A 203 20.14 5.50 1.76
C TRP A 203 20.43 5.09 3.20
N GLY A 204 19.51 5.35 4.11
CA GLY A 204 19.64 5.15 5.55
C GLY A 204 20.23 6.37 6.25
N GLU A 205 19.62 6.75 7.38
CA GLU A 205 19.97 7.92 8.18
C GLU A 205 21.43 7.94 8.64
N GLY A 206 21.98 6.78 9.01
CA GLY A 206 23.38 6.67 9.39
C GLY A 206 24.36 6.96 8.25
N SER A 207 23.98 6.68 7.01
CA SER A 207 24.82 6.98 5.83
C SER A 207 24.81 8.47 5.51
N VAL A 208 23.63 9.08 5.55
CA VAL A 208 23.46 10.53 5.36
C VAL A 208 24.22 11.28 6.45
N ARG A 209 24.07 10.88 7.71
CA ARG A 209 24.79 11.47 8.85
C ARG A 209 26.31 11.45 8.66
N ARG A 210 26.88 10.32 8.26
CA ARG A 210 28.34 10.21 7.98
C ARG A 210 28.76 11.13 6.83
N ALA A 211 27.91 11.31 5.80
CA ALA A 211 28.20 12.21 4.69
C ALA A 211 28.18 13.68 5.15
N MET A 212 27.23 14.05 6.01
CA MET A 212 27.16 15.38 6.63
C MET A 212 28.41 15.66 7.47
N GLU A 213 28.76 14.78 8.40
CA GLU A 213 29.95 14.89 9.25
C GLU A 213 31.27 15.01 8.44
N LYS A 214 31.32 14.32 7.29
CA LYS A 214 32.47 14.44 6.38
C LYS A 214 32.56 15.83 5.76
N ASN A 215 31.42 16.43 5.37
CA ASN A 215 31.39 17.78 4.83
C ASN A 215 31.67 18.82 5.91
N GLU A 216 31.10 18.69 7.12
CA GLU A 216 31.37 19.54 8.29
C GLU A 216 32.86 19.62 8.59
N LYS A 217 33.54 18.45 8.67
CA LYS A 217 34.99 18.36 8.90
C LYS A 217 35.84 19.01 7.79
N ALA A 218 35.28 19.11 6.58
CA ALA A 218 35.91 19.73 5.42
C ALA A 218 35.45 21.18 5.21
N GLU A 219 34.71 21.75 6.16
CA GLU A 219 34.14 23.11 6.11
C GLU A 219 33.31 23.38 4.84
N ARG A 220 32.56 22.34 4.39
CA ARG A 220 31.64 22.39 3.24
C ARG A 220 30.19 22.44 3.71
N GLU A 221 29.32 22.89 2.82
CA GLU A 221 27.88 22.86 3.04
C GLU A 221 27.39 21.43 3.28
N VAL A 222 26.36 21.28 4.14
CA VAL A 222 25.79 19.97 4.54
C VAL A 222 24.39 19.74 4.00
N ASP A 223 23.97 20.52 3.02
CA ASP A 223 22.70 20.37 2.34
C ASP A 223 22.70 19.16 1.39
N TYR A 224 21.49 18.78 0.93
CA TYR A 224 21.29 17.63 0.05
C TYR A 224 22.15 17.67 -1.23
N LEU A 225 22.32 18.86 -1.85
CA LEU A 225 23.05 19.01 -3.12
C LEU A 225 24.57 18.88 -2.94
N SER A 226 25.07 19.24 -1.77
CA SER A 226 26.51 19.28 -1.45
C SER A 226 27.05 17.94 -0.96
N LEU A 227 26.17 17.01 -0.52
CA LEU A 227 26.61 15.72 0.00
C LEU A 227 27.08 14.77 -1.09
N SER A 228 28.15 14.01 -0.78
CA SER A 228 28.60 12.90 -1.63
C SER A 228 27.75 11.66 -1.34
N MET A 229 26.83 11.36 -2.23
CA MET A 229 25.86 10.27 -2.12
C MET A 229 25.92 9.34 -3.36
N PRO A 230 25.44 8.09 -3.28
CA PRO A 230 25.25 7.22 -4.44
C PRO A 230 24.34 7.88 -5.48
N ASP A 231 24.50 7.51 -6.75
CA ASP A 231 23.69 8.06 -7.86
C ASP A 231 22.18 7.86 -7.66
N GLU A 232 21.78 6.72 -7.07
CA GLU A 232 20.39 6.45 -6.74
C GLU A 232 19.84 7.52 -5.81
N THR A 233 20.52 7.78 -4.69
CA THR A 233 20.11 8.76 -3.68
C THR A 233 20.19 10.20 -4.24
N ARG A 234 21.23 10.53 -5.02
CA ARG A 234 21.34 11.85 -5.68
C ARG A 234 20.23 12.13 -6.70
N ASN A 235 19.57 11.11 -7.20
CA ASN A 235 18.43 11.22 -8.11
C ASN A 235 17.08 11.08 -7.41
N TYR A 236 17.06 10.71 -6.13
CA TYR A 236 15.82 10.39 -5.43
C TYR A 236 14.90 11.61 -5.25
N VAL A 237 15.40 12.66 -4.60
CA VAL A 237 14.64 13.92 -4.45
C VAL A 237 14.35 14.58 -5.79
N PRO A 238 15.30 14.66 -6.76
CA PRO A 238 15.01 15.14 -8.11
C PRO A 238 13.88 14.39 -8.83
N LYS A 239 13.78 13.08 -8.68
CA LYS A 239 12.66 12.30 -9.24
C LYS A 239 11.32 12.66 -8.58
N LEU A 240 11.31 12.80 -7.25
CA LEU A 240 10.12 13.23 -6.52
C LEU A 240 9.69 14.63 -6.94
N GLN A 241 10.63 15.58 -7.04
CA GLN A 241 10.36 16.93 -7.51
C GLN A 241 9.81 16.94 -8.95
N ALA A 242 10.32 16.08 -9.81
CA ALA A 242 9.85 15.95 -11.19
C ALA A 242 8.38 15.48 -11.24
N ILE A 243 8.01 14.47 -10.44
CA ILE A 243 6.61 14.03 -10.29
C ILE A 243 5.75 15.16 -9.70
N LYS A 244 6.25 15.88 -8.67
CA LYS A 244 5.59 17.07 -8.12
C LYS A 244 5.32 18.13 -9.19
N ASN A 245 6.31 18.43 -10.05
CA ASN A 245 6.17 19.38 -11.14
C ASN A 245 5.04 18.98 -12.10
N ILE A 246 5.00 17.70 -12.51
CA ILE A 246 3.97 17.18 -13.41
C ILE A 246 2.59 17.22 -12.74
N VAL A 247 2.47 16.77 -11.49
CA VAL A 247 1.21 16.81 -10.75
C VAL A 247 0.73 18.24 -10.52
N SER A 248 1.65 19.19 -10.33
CA SER A 248 1.34 20.61 -10.15
C SER A 248 0.71 21.23 -11.41
N ASN A 249 1.21 20.88 -12.59
CA ASN A 249 0.72 21.42 -13.85
C ASN A 249 0.84 20.36 -14.98
N PRO A 250 -0.03 19.35 -15.00
CA PRO A 250 0.08 18.24 -15.94
C PRO A 250 -0.07 18.68 -17.40
N GLU A 251 -0.88 19.69 -17.68
CA GLU A 251 -1.08 20.22 -19.03
C GLU A 251 0.20 20.83 -19.63
N LYS A 252 0.99 21.54 -18.80
CA LYS A 252 2.29 22.10 -19.20
C LYS A 252 3.24 21.02 -19.73
N TYR A 253 3.12 19.81 -19.23
CA TYR A 253 4.00 18.67 -19.54
C TYR A 253 3.37 17.66 -20.50
N GLY A 254 2.19 17.95 -21.04
CA GLY A 254 1.45 17.06 -21.96
C GLY A 254 1.01 15.74 -21.29
N VAL A 255 0.88 15.72 -19.98
CA VAL A 255 0.48 14.53 -19.21
C VAL A 255 -0.99 14.62 -18.87
N ASN A 256 -1.74 13.57 -19.18
CA ASN A 256 -3.14 13.43 -18.77
C ASN A 256 -3.22 12.55 -17.50
N LEU A 257 -3.46 13.18 -16.35
CA LEU A 257 -3.72 12.44 -15.11
C LEU A 257 -5.17 11.91 -15.12
N PRO A 258 -5.40 10.63 -14.75
CA PRO A 258 -6.75 10.10 -14.62
C PRO A 258 -7.50 10.87 -13.52
N LYS A 259 -8.82 11.03 -13.70
CA LYS A 259 -9.66 11.59 -12.63
C LYS A 259 -9.67 10.62 -11.44
N VAL A 260 -9.32 11.10 -10.26
CA VAL A 260 -9.37 10.35 -9.00
C VAL A 260 -10.29 11.08 -8.03
N ASN A 261 -11.39 10.43 -7.66
CA ASN A 261 -12.37 11.03 -6.75
C ASN A 261 -11.76 11.22 -5.35
N ASN A 262 -12.15 12.32 -4.69
CA ASN A 262 -11.77 12.57 -3.30
C ASN A 262 -12.70 11.83 -2.33
N THR A 263 -12.75 10.50 -2.47
CA THR A 263 -13.53 9.58 -1.64
C THR A 263 -12.76 8.28 -1.42
N PRO A 264 -12.95 7.57 -0.28
CA PRO A 264 -12.30 6.30 -0.03
C PRO A 264 -12.55 5.28 -1.14
N TYR A 265 -11.47 4.74 -1.74
CA TYR A 265 -11.57 3.71 -2.76
C TYR A 265 -11.94 2.36 -2.17
N PHE A 266 -11.39 2.03 -0.99
CA PHE A 266 -11.64 0.78 -0.29
C PHE A 266 -11.99 1.04 1.18
N ALA A 267 -12.60 0.05 1.79
CA ALA A 267 -12.80 -0.04 3.23
C ALA A 267 -12.28 -1.39 3.72
N THR A 268 -11.77 -1.43 4.95
CA THR A 268 -11.31 -2.65 5.59
C THR A 268 -12.49 -3.34 6.28
N VAL A 269 -12.76 -4.59 5.91
CA VAL A 269 -13.80 -5.42 6.52
C VAL A 269 -13.15 -6.56 7.32
N ARG A 270 -13.81 -6.99 8.41
CA ARG A 270 -13.33 -8.09 9.25
C ARG A 270 -14.08 -9.37 8.95
N LYS A 271 -13.34 -10.50 8.98
CA LYS A 271 -13.88 -11.86 8.83
C LYS A 271 -13.36 -12.78 9.93
N ASN A 272 -14.11 -13.82 10.27
CA ASN A 272 -13.74 -14.80 11.31
C ASN A 272 -13.54 -16.21 10.77
N LEU A 273 -13.16 -16.33 9.48
CA LEU A 273 -13.08 -17.63 8.79
C LEU A 273 -11.96 -17.60 7.74
N ASP A 274 -11.49 -18.79 7.38
CA ASP A 274 -10.55 -18.96 6.27
C ASP A 274 -11.30 -18.74 4.95
N ILE A 275 -10.71 -17.97 4.05
CA ILE A 275 -11.30 -17.69 2.74
C ILE A 275 -10.24 -17.70 1.64
N ASP A 276 -10.56 -18.35 0.53
CA ASP A 276 -9.70 -18.31 -0.66
C ASP A 276 -9.80 -16.93 -1.34
N ILE A 277 -8.66 -16.43 -1.83
CA ILE A 277 -8.59 -15.15 -2.56
C ILE A 277 -9.57 -15.11 -3.73
N SER A 278 -9.69 -16.22 -4.47
CA SER A 278 -10.65 -16.32 -5.58
C SER A 278 -12.10 -16.24 -5.12
N VAL A 279 -12.44 -16.88 -3.98
CA VAL A 279 -13.79 -16.85 -3.41
C VAL A 279 -14.10 -15.46 -2.86
N ALA A 280 -13.14 -14.82 -2.17
CA ALA A 280 -13.32 -13.47 -1.68
C ALA A 280 -13.54 -12.45 -2.81
N ALA A 281 -12.78 -12.56 -3.90
CA ALA A 281 -12.96 -11.73 -5.08
C ALA A 281 -14.33 -11.97 -5.76
N GLU A 282 -14.77 -13.22 -5.86
CA GLU A 282 -16.08 -13.59 -6.40
C GLU A 282 -17.21 -13.03 -5.54
N LEU A 283 -17.13 -13.15 -4.21
CA LEU A 283 -18.14 -12.62 -3.28
C LEU A 283 -18.20 -11.08 -3.32
N ALA A 284 -17.08 -10.42 -3.55
CA ALA A 284 -17.03 -8.97 -3.76
C ALA A 284 -17.44 -8.54 -5.18
N GLU A 285 -17.65 -9.48 -6.09
CA GLU A 285 -17.92 -9.22 -7.52
C GLU A 285 -16.84 -8.33 -8.17
N ILE A 286 -15.58 -8.60 -7.88
CA ILE A 286 -14.41 -7.95 -8.48
C ILE A 286 -13.48 -8.99 -9.12
N SER A 287 -12.49 -8.54 -9.88
CA SER A 287 -11.48 -9.44 -10.40
C SER A 287 -10.51 -9.89 -9.29
N VAL A 288 -9.87 -11.05 -9.48
CA VAL A 288 -8.83 -11.54 -8.56
C VAL A 288 -7.65 -10.58 -8.52
N GLU A 289 -7.32 -9.95 -9.64
CA GLU A 289 -6.27 -8.95 -9.76
C GLU A 289 -6.58 -7.70 -8.93
N GLU A 290 -7.84 -7.23 -8.97
CA GLU A 290 -8.29 -6.09 -8.16
C GLU A 290 -8.25 -6.42 -6.67
N PHE A 291 -8.75 -7.62 -6.30
CA PHE A 291 -8.69 -8.07 -4.90
C PHE A 291 -7.25 -8.16 -4.39
N LYS A 292 -6.34 -8.74 -5.20
CA LYS A 292 -4.91 -8.84 -4.84
C LYS A 292 -4.24 -7.48 -4.75
N ALA A 293 -4.57 -6.54 -5.61
CA ALA A 293 -4.01 -5.18 -5.54
C ALA A 293 -4.31 -4.53 -4.18
N LEU A 294 -5.51 -4.71 -3.65
CA LEU A 294 -5.90 -4.18 -2.33
C LEU A 294 -5.38 -5.02 -1.16
N ASN A 295 -5.09 -6.30 -1.38
CA ASN A 295 -4.72 -7.29 -0.35
C ASN A 295 -3.37 -7.96 -0.67
N ALA A 296 -2.41 -7.21 -1.19
CA ALA A 296 -1.14 -7.71 -1.71
C ALA A 296 -0.23 -8.33 -0.63
N ALA A 297 -0.54 -8.13 0.64
CA ALA A 297 0.21 -8.73 1.75
C ALA A 297 0.15 -10.27 1.72
N HIS A 298 -0.93 -10.87 1.25
CA HIS A 298 -1.15 -12.31 1.37
C HIS A 298 -0.29 -13.13 0.41
N ASN A 299 0.50 -14.03 0.99
CA ASN A 299 1.43 -14.90 0.26
C ASN A 299 0.79 -16.18 -0.29
N ARG A 300 -0.42 -16.52 0.14
CA ARG A 300 -1.06 -17.82 -0.08
C ARG A 300 -2.40 -17.66 -0.78
N PRO A 301 -2.89 -18.69 -1.48
CA PRO A 301 -4.19 -18.64 -2.15
C PRO A 301 -5.39 -18.54 -1.19
N THR A 302 -5.19 -18.86 0.09
CA THR A 302 -6.18 -18.68 1.15
C THR A 302 -5.70 -17.72 2.22
N ILE A 303 -6.62 -16.94 2.76
CA ILE A 303 -6.41 -15.99 3.85
C ILE A 303 -7.01 -16.60 5.11
N PRO A 304 -6.19 -16.95 6.13
CA PRO A 304 -6.67 -17.61 7.33
C PRO A 304 -7.47 -16.66 8.23
N ALA A 305 -8.32 -17.23 9.09
CA ALA A 305 -9.20 -16.49 10.00
C ALA A 305 -8.45 -15.50 10.91
N HIS A 306 -7.24 -15.86 11.36
CA HIS A 306 -6.42 -14.99 12.22
C HIS A 306 -5.82 -13.77 11.47
N ARG A 307 -5.93 -13.71 10.14
CA ARG A 307 -5.69 -12.53 9.30
C ARG A 307 -7.04 -11.93 8.93
N ALA A 308 -7.69 -11.33 9.93
CA ALA A 308 -9.11 -11.02 9.90
C ALA A 308 -9.51 -9.92 8.93
N GLU A 309 -8.58 -9.08 8.47
CA GLU A 309 -8.88 -7.86 7.72
C GLU A 309 -8.71 -8.08 6.21
N LEU A 310 -9.69 -7.59 5.45
CA LEU A 310 -9.69 -7.57 3.99
C LEU A 310 -10.05 -6.16 3.51
N ASN A 311 -9.29 -5.66 2.54
CA ASN A 311 -9.62 -4.40 1.87
C ASN A 311 -10.51 -4.70 0.66
N ILE A 312 -11.72 -4.15 0.69
CA ILE A 312 -12.74 -4.33 -0.36
C ILE A 312 -13.08 -2.95 -0.92
N PRO A 313 -13.27 -2.76 -2.24
CA PRO A 313 -13.76 -1.50 -2.78
C PRO A 313 -15.00 -1.04 -2.05
N THR A 314 -15.05 0.22 -1.63
CA THR A 314 -16.12 0.75 -0.74
C THR A 314 -17.51 0.48 -1.30
N GLU A 315 -17.69 0.61 -2.61
CA GLU A 315 -18.96 0.32 -3.30
C GLU A 315 -19.33 -1.17 -3.31
N LYS A 316 -18.39 -2.07 -2.99
CA LYS A 316 -18.57 -3.52 -3.01
C LYS A 316 -18.73 -4.14 -1.60
N VAL A 317 -18.54 -3.37 -0.54
CA VAL A 317 -18.61 -3.88 0.84
C VAL A 317 -19.98 -4.50 1.14
N ALA A 318 -21.06 -3.79 0.84
CA ALA A 318 -22.42 -4.31 1.07
C ALA A 318 -22.72 -5.57 0.23
N ILE A 319 -22.22 -5.61 -1.00
CA ILE A 319 -22.35 -6.77 -1.89
C ILE A 319 -21.57 -7.96 -1.33
N PHE A 320 -20.31 -7.73 -0.92
CA PHE A 320 -19.48 -8.76 -0.31
C PHE A 320 -20.13 -9.37 0.92
N GLN A 321 -20.65 -8.53 1.82
CA GLN A 321 -21.31 -9.01 3.05
C GLN A 321 -22.57 -9.83 2.73
N ALA A 322 -23.46 -9.31 1.87
CA ALA A 322 -24.67 -10.02 1.48
C ALA A 322 -24.37 -11.37 0.80
N ASN A 323 -23.36 -11.40 -0.08
CA ASN A 323 -22.94 -12.63 -0.74
C ASN A 323 -22.28 -13.61 0.24
N LEU A 324 -21.48 -13.12 1.19
CA LEU A 324 -20.86 -13.95 2.23
C LEU A 324 -21.91 -14.60 3.14
N ASP A 325 -22.91 -13.85 3.60
CA ASP A 325 -24.01 -14.34 4.46
C ASP A 325 -24.86 -15.39 3.73
N ALA A 326 -25.04 -15.24 2.41
CA ALA A 326 -25.80 -16.18 1.58
C ALA A 326 -24.96 -17.36 1.07
N TYR A 327 -23.64 -17.37 1.31
CA TYR A 327 -22.75 -18.37 0.74
C TYR A 327 -22.84 -19.71 1.48
N THR A 328 -23.22 -20.77 0.77
CA THR A 328 -23.33 -22.14 1.33
C THR A 328 -22.19 -23.06 0.86
N GLY A 329 -21.28 -22.56 0.02
CA GLY A 329 -20.12 -23.31 -0.47
C GLY A 329 -18.97 -23.33 0.54
N LYS A 330 -17.88 -24.00 0.17
CA LYS A 330 -16.64 -23.96 0.95
C LYS A 330 -15.92 -22.65 0.67
N LEU A 331 -15.69 -21.86 1.71
CA LEU A 331 -14.94 -20.61 1.59
C LEU A 331 -13.44 -20.83 1.36
N SER A 332 -12.88 -21.94 1.87
CA SER A 332 -11.51 -22.35 1.56
C SER A 332 -11.43 -23.82 1.16
N ASN A 333 -10.69 -24.08 0.10
CA ASN A 333 -10.35 -25.42 -0.37
C ASN A 333 -8.99 -25.90 0.16
N TRP A 334 -8.40 -25.16 1.07
CA TRP A 334 -7.07 -25.41 1.62
C TRP A 334 -7.14 -25.73 3.11
N LYS A 335 -6.17 -26.50 3.60
CA LYS A 335 -5.94 -26.76 5.02
C LYS A 335 -4.44 -26.78 5.32
N THR A 336 -4.11 -26.49 6.56
CA THR A 336 -2.74 -26.60 7.05
C THR A 336 -2.41 -28.07 7.33
N TYR A 337 -1.26 -28.53 6.85
CA TYR A 337 -0.71 -29.85 7.07
C TYR A 337 0.66 -29.78 7.74
N GLN A 338 0.85 -30.47 8.85
CA GLN A 338 2.14 -30.55 9.51
C GLN A 338 2.88 -31.80 9.01
N PRO A 339 4.00 -31.65 8.27
CA PRO A 339 4.79 -32.79 7.78
C PRO A 339 5.35 -33.62 8.94
N LYS A 340 5.36 -34.93 8.77
CA LYS A 340 6.01 -35.86 9.69
C LYS A 340 7.53 -35.86 9.45
N GLN A 341 8.30 -36.27 10.47
CA GLN A 341 9.75 -36.36 10.35
C GLN A 341 10.14 -37.31 9.19
N GLY A 342 11.00 -36.85 8.30
CA GLY A 342 11.47 -37.63 7.15
C GLY A 342 10.52 -37.73 5.96
N GLU A 343 9.32 -37.14 6.05
CA GLU A 343 8.35 -37.13 4.96
C GLU A 343 8.87 -36.31 3.76
N THR A 344 8.60 -36.78 2.56
CA THR A 344 9.02 -36.10 1.32
C THR A 344 7.88 -35.25 0.75
N TYR A 345 8.23 -34.17 0.02
CA TYR A 345 7.23 -33.39 -0.70
C TYR A 345 6.48 -34.24 -1.75
N LEU A 346 7.10 -35.30 -2.29
CA LEU A 346 6.45 -36.22 -3.20
C LEU A 346 5.34 -36.99 -2.51
N SER A 347 5.61 -37.59 -1.33
CA SER A 347 4.59 -38.38 -0.59
C SER A 347 3.44 -37.50 -0.11
N ILE A 348 3.72 -36.25 0.29
CA ILE A 348 2.68 -35.29 0.69
C ILE A 348 1.81 -34.92 -0.50
N ALA A 349 2.43 -34.57 -1.63
CA ALA A 349 1.70 -34.20 -2.85
C ALA A 349 0.80 -35.34 -3.35
N GLN A 350 1.31 -36.58 -3.41
CA GLN A 350 0.53 -37.76 -3.78
C GLN A 350 -0.66 -38.00 -2.84
N ARG A 351 -0.47 -37.88 -1.52
CA ARG A 351 -1.54 -38.05 -0.52
C ARG A 351 -2.66 -37.03 -0.71
N HIS A 352 -2.34 -35.82 -1.14
CA HIS A 352 -3.30 -34.74 -1.32
C HIS A 352 -3.75 -34.53 -2.77
N GLY A 353 -3.40 -35.45 -3.69
CA GLY A 353 -3.88 -35.44 -5.06
C GLY A 353 -3.37 -34.25 -5.90
N ILE A 354 -2.17 -33.74 -5.58
CA ILE A 354 -1.53 -32.66 -6.34
C ILE A 354 -0.12 -33.04 -6.76
N THR A 355 0.42 -32.33 -7.75
CA THR A 355 1.82 -32.53 -8.16
C THR A 355 2.78 -31.87 -7.14
N VAL A 356 4.04 -32.36 -7.10
CA VAL A 356 5.10 -31.72 -6.28
C VAL A 356 5.35 -30.28 -6.70
N ALA A 357 5.22 -29.97 -7.99
CA ALA A 357 5.34 -28.61 -8.50
C ALA A 357 4.26 -27.69 -7.96
N GLN A 358 3.01 -28.16 -7.94
CA GLN A 358 1.88 -27.44 -7.32
C GLN A 358 2.08 -27.26 -5.81
N LEU A 359 2.45 -28.32 -5.08
CA LEU A 359 2.73 -28.23 -3.65
C LEU A 359 3.80 -27.17 -3.35
N ARG A 360 4.88 -27.15 -4.13
CA ARG A 360 5.95 -26.19 -3.97
C ARG A 360 5.51 -24.76 -4.28
N SER A 361 4.84 -24.56 -5.42
CA SER A 361 4.34 -23.24 -5.83
C SER A 361 3.40 -22.63 -4.78
N ILE A 362 2.43 -23.40 -4.31
CA ILE A 362 1.46 -22.98 -3.30
C ILE A 362 2.15 -22.60 -1.98
N ASN A 363 3.23 -23.29 -1.63
CA ASN A 363 3.94 -23.09 -0.36
C ASN A 363 5.19 -22.21 -0.48
N GLY A 364 5.53 -21.72 -1.67
CA GLY A 364 6.74 -20.91 -1.91
C GLY A 364 8.04 -21.68 -1.65
N LEU A 365 8.07 -23.00 -1.93
CA LEU A 365 9.19 -23.87 -1.63
C LEU A 365 10.21 -23.93 -2.77
N SER A 366 11.49 -23.92 -2.41
CA SER A 366 12.58 -24.08 -3.37
C SER A 366 12.56 -25.45 -4.07
N ALA A 367 12.90 -25.48 -5.37
CA ALA A 367 13.04 -26.73 -6.12
C ALA A 367 14.13 -27.66 -5.59
N ARG A 368 15.12 -27.13 -4.85
CA ARG A 368 16.27 -27.89 -4.36
C ARG A 368 15.98 -28.75 -3.12
N GLN A 369 14.89 -28.47 -2.41
CA GLN A 369 14.52 -29.23 -1.20
C GLN A 369 13.65 -30.44 -1.55
N SER A 370 14.06 -31.65 -1.17
CA SER A 370 13.28 -32.88 -1.40
C SER A 370 12.51 -33.35 -0.17
N LYS A 371 13.07 -33.16 1.04
CA LYS A 371 12.42 -33.51 2.32
C LYS A 371 11.66 -32.33 2.86
N ALA A 372 10.47 -32.60 3.37
CA ALA A 372 9.68 -31.58 4.03
C ALA A 372 10.38 -31.17 5.34
N GLN A 373 10.56 -29.87 5.51
CA GLN A 373 10.93 -29.32 6.80
C GLN A 373 9.72 -29.37 7.74
N GLN A 374 9.92 -29.35 9.04
CA GLN A 374 8.83 -29.38 10.05
C GLN A 374 8.04 -28.07 10.09
N HIS A 375 7.84 -27.43 8.92
CA HIS A 375 6.98 -26.26 8.79
C HIS A 375 5.62 -26.67 8.24
N ALA A 376 4.56 -26.06 8.77
CA ALA A 376 3.22 -26.27 8.26
C ALA A 376 3.15 -25.93 6.75
N LEU A 377 2.52 -26.83 6.00
CA LEU A 377 2.27 -26.69 4.57
C LEU A 377 0.79 -26.45 4.31
N LEU A 378 0.49 -25.69 3.28
CA LEU A 378 -0.87 -25.57 2.76
C LEU A 378 -1.10 -26.71 1.75
N VAL A 379 -2.16 -27.48 1.97
CA VAL A 379 -2.56 -28.59 1.11
C VAL A 379 -4.07 -28.53 0.84
N PRO A 380 -4.58 -29.13 -0.25
CA PRO A 380 -6.03 -29.22 -0.48
C PRO A 380 -6.77 -29.88 0.68
N SER A 381 -7.93 -29.36 1.04
CA SER A 381 -8.79 -29.90 2.11
C SER A 381 -9.40 -31.25 1.75
N THR A 382 -9.68 -31.47 0.45
CA THR A 382 -10.17 -32.71 -0.12
C THR A 382 -9.14 -33.25 -1.09
N SER A 383 -8.95 -34.58 -1.15
CA SER A 383 -8.20 -35.19 -2.25
C SER A 383 -8.96 -34.93 -3.55
N LEU A 384 -8.39 -34.11 -4.39
CA LEU A 384 -8.98 -33.76 -5.68
C LEU A 384 -8.77 -34.94 -6.61
N GLY A 385 -9.86 -35.56 -7.07
CA GLY A 385 -9.83 -36.46 -8.21
C GLY A 385 -9.27 -35.72 -9.44
N GLU A 386 -8.55 -36.44 -10.29
CA GLU A 386 -7.98 -35.89 -11.52
C GLU A 386 -9.05 -35.13 -12.32
N GLY A 387 -9.00 -33.79 -12.31
CA GLY A 387 -9.86 -32.97 -13.16
C GLY A 387 -10.32 -31.62 -12.62
N SER A 388 -10.05 -31.23 -11.39
CA SER A 388 -10.73 -30.04 -10.83
C SER A 388 -9.86 -28.95 -10.19
N ILE A 389 -8.62 -28.77 -10.61
CA ILE A 389 -7.90 -27.53 -10.30
C ILE A 389 -7.48 -26.86 -11.61
N GLN A 390 -8.32 -25.98 -12.12
CA GLN A 390 -7.81 -24.85 -12.89
C GLN A 390 -7.21 -23.87 -11.88
N LEU A 391 -5.92 -24.07 -11.58
CA LEU A 391 -5.11 -23.04 -10.97
C LEU A 391 -5.12 -21.84 -11.94
N ALA A 392 -5.91 -20.82 -11.64
CA ALA A 392 -5.74 -19.52 -12.25
C ALA A 392 -4.28 -19.15 -12.05
N SER A 393 -3.57 -19.05 -13.15
CA SER A 393 -2.11 -18.97 -13.27
C SER A 393 -1.51 -17.95 -12.31
N LEU A 394 -0.78 -18.42 -11.31
CA LEU A 394 0.15 -17.61 -10.51
C LEU A 394 1.48 -17.35 -11.26
N ASN A 395 1.53 -17.61 -12.56
CA ASN A 395 2.74 -17.43 -13.35
C ASN A 395 2.57 -16.28 -14.34
N HIS A 396 3.07 -15.13 -13.98
CA HIS A 396 3.54 -14.16 -14.95
C HIS A 396 4.91 -14.62 -15.50
N THR A 397 4.89 -15.40 -16.56
CA THR A 397 6.01 -15.48 -17.51
C THR A 397 5.42 -15.56 -18.92
N SER A 398 5.66 -14.50 -19.65
CA SER A 398 5.38 -14.40 -21.07
C SER A 398 6.08 -15.52 -21.84
N THR A 399 5.33 -16.40 -22.48
CA THR A 399 5.77 -17.03 -23.74
C THR A 399 4.52 -17.46 -24.49
N ALA A 400 4.35 -16.88 -25.66
CA ALA A 400 3.33 -17.27 -26.61
C ALA A 400 3.65 -18.68 -27.15
N GLN A 401 2.73 -19.62 -26.93
CA GLN A 401 2.70 -20.85 -27.76
C GLN A 401 1.25 -21.19 -28.11
N GLN A 402 1.06 -21.28 -29.41
CA GLN A 402 -0.16 -21.71 -30.08
C GLN A 402 -0.54 -23.12 -29.65
N THR A 403 -1.80 -23.32 -29.24
CA THR A 403 -2.39 -24.64 -29.15
C THR A 403 -3.65 -24.72 -30.02
N THR A 404 -3.63 -25.72 -30.87
CA THR A 404 -4.70 -26.18 -31.75
C THR A 404 -5.97 -26.55 -30.99
N PRO A 405 -7.16 -26.38 -31.58
CA PRO A 405 -8.42 -26.57 -30.88
C PRO A 405 -8.79 -28.05 -30.76
N SER A 406 -8.95 -28.51 -29.53
CA SER A 406 -9.60 -29.79 -29.22
C SER A 406 -11.13 -29.63 -29.28
N LYS A 407 -11.79 -30.48 -30.02
CA LYS A 407 -13.25 -30.52 -30.21
C LYS A 407 -13.95 -30.82 -28.87
N THR A 408 -14.56 -29.82 -28.27
CA THR A 408 -15.46 -30.00 -27.12
C THR A 408 -16.87 -30.20 -27.63
N LEU A 409 -17.49 -31.30 -27.24
CA LEU A 409 -18.91 -31.59 -27.48
C LEU A 409 -19.79 -30.47 -26.96
N GLN A 410 -20.46 -29.75 -27.83
CA GLN A 410 -21.44 -28.72 -27.49
C GLN A 410 -22.67 -29.37 -26.90
N ARG A 411 -22.82 -29.28 -25.57
CA ARG A 411 -24.08 -29.54 -24.86
C ARG A 411 -25.03 -28.39 -25.18
N ARG A 412 -26.12 -28.64 -25.90
CA ARG A 412 -27.18 -27.67 -26.15
C ARG A 412 -27.82 -27.30 -24.80
N THR A 413 -27.42 -26.18 -24.20
CA THR A 413 -28.14 -25.59 -23.07
C THR A 413 -29.24 -24.70 -23.58
N THR A 414 -30.48 -24.95 -23.13
CA THR A 414 -31.61 -24.01 -23.36
C THR A 414 -31.33 -22.74 -22.58
N VAL A 415 -31.56 -21.58 -23.19
CA VAL A 415 -31.35 -20.27 -22.56
C VAL A 415 -32.70 -19.75 -22.08
N ARG A 416 -32.77 -19.36 -20.80
CA ARG A 416 -33.92 -18.67 -20.19
C ARG A 416 -33.61 -17.20 -19.96
N THR A 417 -34.63 -16.41 -19.60
CA THR A 417 -34.47 -14.99 -19.27
C THR A 417 -34.84 -14.76 -17.81
N HIS A 418 -33.97 -14.06 -17.08
CA HIS A 418 -34.21 -13.56 -15.72
C HIS A 418 -34.37 -12.04 -15.76
N THR A 419 -35.43 -11.49 -15.18
CA THR A 419 -35.61 -10.05 -15.02
C THR A 419 -35.02 -9.61 -13.68
N VAL A 420 -34.07 -8.68 -13.70
CA VAL A 420 -33.37 -8.15 -12.52
C VAL A 420 -34.35 -7.45 -11.59
N LYS A 421 -34.41 -7.87 -10.34
CA LYS A 421 -35.22 -7.32 -9.25
C LYS A 421 -34.36 -6.53 -8.26
N ARG A 422 -35.00 -5.71 -7.43
CA ARG A 422 -34.32 -4.99 -6.36
C ARG A 422 -33.66 -5.97 -5.39
N GLY A 423 -32.36 -5.82 -5.14
CA GLY A 423 -31.55 -6.72 -4.31
C GLY A 423 -30.91 -7.90 -5.07
N ASP A 424 -31.17 -8.06 -6.40
CA ASP A 424 -30.45 -9.06 -7.18
C ASP A 424 -28.98 -8.63 -7.39
N THR A 425 -28.07 -9.60 -7.23
CA THR A 425 -26.66 -9.47 -7.62
C THR A 425 -26.37 -10.49 -8.72
N LEU A 426 -25.36 -10.22 -9.58
CA LEU A 426 -24.92 -11.21 -10.58
C LEU A 426 -24.55 -12.55 -9.92
N PHE A 427 -23.98 -12.51 -8.74
CA PHE A 427 -23.65 -13.70 -7.96
C PHE A 427 -24.91 -14.50 -7.56
N ALA A 428 -25.89 -13.82 -6.96
CA ALA A 428 -27.15 -14.47 -6.56
C ALA A 428 -27.91 -15.06 -7.75
N ILE A 429 -27.91 -14.36 -8.90
CA ILE A 429 -28.52 -14.84 -10.14
C ILE A 429 -27.73 -16.04 -10.69
N ALA A 430 -26.40 -15.97 -10.76
CA ALA A 430 -25.57 -17.08 -11.18
C ALA A 430 -25.79 -18.33 -10.34
N LYS A 431 -25.83 -18.18 -9.02
CA LYS A 431 -26.14 -19.27 -8.07
C LYS A 431 -27.55 -19.88 -8.31
N ARG A 432 -28.56 -19.03 -8.50
CA ARG A 432 -29.95 -19.47 -8.75
C ARG A 432 -30.07 -20.33 -10.02
N TYR A 433 -29.22 -20.09 -11.02
CA TYR A 433 -29.26 -20.77 -12.32
C TYR A 433 -28.12 -21.74 -12.54
N ASP A 434 -27.42 -22.15 -11.47
CA ASP A 434 -26.30 -23.13 -11.47
C ASP A 434 -25.23 -22.80 -12.53
N THR A 435 -24.77 -21.54 -12.50
CA THR A 435 -23.74 -21.02 -13.39
C THR A 435 -22.77 -20.11 -12.62
N SER A 436 -21.67 -19.73 -13.24
CA SER A 436 -20.72 -18.77 -12.67
C SER A 436 -21.03 -17.32 -13.08
N VAL A 437 -20.57 -16.35 -12.28
CA VAL A 437 -20.66 -14.92 -12.64
C VAL A 437 -19.95 -14.65 -13.96
N ALA A 438 -18.82 -15.32 -14.23
CA ALA A 438 -18.07 -15.20 -15.47
C ALA A 438 -18.86 -15.68 -16.68
N GLU A 439 -19.52 -16.83 -16.57
CA GLU A 439 -20.38 -17.37 -17.63
C GLU A 439 -21.62 -16.50 -17.87
N LEU A 440 -22.24 -16.00 -16.79
CA LEU A 440 -23.40 -15.14 -16.87
C LEU A 440 -23.05 -13.80 -17.55
N ARG A 441 -21.88 -13.23 -17.25
CA ARG A 441 -21.34 -12.05 -17.95
C ARG A 441 -21.11 -12.32 -19.44
N LYS A 442 -20.43 -13.43 -19.75
CA LYS A 442 -20.15 -13.83 -21.14
C LYS A 442 -21.46 -14.03 -21.94
N LEU A 443 -22.45 -14.70 -21.33
CA LEU A 443 -23.75 -14.99 -21.95
C LEU A 443 -24.55 -13.70 -22.25
N ASN A 444 -24.30 -12.62 -21.50
CA ASN A 444 -25.01 -11.34 -21.61
C ASN A 444 -24.14 -10.20 -22.14
N ASN A 445 -22.90 -10.45 -22.54
CA ASN A 445 -21.95 -9.43 -23.00
C ASN A 445 -21.77 -8.27 -22.00
N LEU A 446 -21.81 -8.56 -20.69
CA LEU A 446 -21.68 -7.55 -19.64
C LEU A 446 -20.19 -7.16 -19.45
N LYS A 447 -19.92 -5.88 -19.59
CA LYS A 447 -18.56 -5.31 -19.33
C LYS A 447 -18.26 -5.13 -17.85
N SER A 448 -19.29 -5.03 -17.01
CA SER A 448 -19.19 -4.88 -15.55
C SER A 448 -20.21 -5.77 -14.85
N ASN A 449 -20.15 -5.86 -13.51
CA ASN A 449 -21.10 -6.60 -12.69
C ASN A 449 -22.34 -5.76 -12.31
N ASN A 450 -22.43 -4.52 -12.77
CA ASN A 450 -23.55 -3.64 -12.45
C ASN A 450 -24.83 -4.09 -13.19
N LEU A 451 -25.89 -4.28 -12.41
CA LEU A 451 -27.20 -4.66 -12.93
C LEU A 451 -28.15 -3.46 -12.92
N THR A 452 -28.87 -3.28 -14.02
CA THR A 452 -29.96 -2.30 -14.08
C THR A 452 -31.26 -2.97 -13.67
N LEU A 453 -31.98 -2.38 -12.72
CA LEU A 453 -33.30 -2.87 -12.29
C LEU A 453 -34.24 -2.99 -13.50
N GLY A 454 -34.92 -4.13 -13.63
CA GLY A 454 -35.78 -4.45 -14.76
C GLY A 454 -35.07 -4.98 -16.01
N ALA A 455 -33.74 -4.98 -16.06
CA ALA A 455 -32.99 -5.56 -17.19
C ALA A 455 -33.24 -7.07 -17.31
N ARG A 456 -33.26 -7.56 -18.55
CA ARG A 456 -33.45 -9.00 -18.84
C ARG A 456 -32.11 -9.65 -19.11
N LEU A 457 -31.71 -10.58 -18.25
CA LEU A 457 -30.50 -11.37 -18.39
C LEU A 457 -30.79 -12.74 -18.96
N ARG A 458 -30.00 -13.16 -19.93
CA ARG A 458 -29.97 -14.53 -20.44
C ARG A 458 -29.32 -15.42 -19.38
N VAL A 459 -29.96 -16.50 -18.98
CA VAL A 459 -29.50 -17.45 -17.95
C VAL A 459 -29.59 -18.87 -18.49
N PRO A 460 -28.71 -19.80 -18.04
CA PRO A 460 -28.84 -21.21 -18.42
C PRO A 460 -30.19 -21.79 -18.00
N GLY A 461 -30.83 -22.53 -18.88
CA GLY A 461 -31.99 -23.34 -18.54
C GLY A 461 -31.57 -24.64 -17.88
N SER A 462 -32.38 -25.17 -16.97
CA SER A 462 -32.16 -26.49 -16.37
C SER A 462 -31.96 -27.55 -17.45
N ALA A 463 -30.94 -28.39 -17.33
CA ALA A 463 -30.83 -29.57 -18.17
C ALA A 463 -32.03 -30.47 -17.89
N ILE A 464 -32.82 -30.76 -18.91
CA ILE A 464 -33.82 -31.81 -18.84
C ILE A 464 -33.06 -33.12 -18.66
N ARG A 465 -33.15 -33.78 -17.48
CA ARG A 465 -32.75 -35.16 -17.33
C ARG A 465 -33.79 -35.99 -18.09
N GLY A 466 -33.39 -36.52 -19.21
CA GLY A 466 -34.05 -37.61 -19.89
C GLY A 466 -33.40 -38.92 -19.51
#